data_a41e492bf08a9eb006315cc2d9bd3a04
#
_entry.id   a41e492bf08a9eb006315cc2d9bd3a04
#
_cell.length_a   1.000
_cell.length_b   1.000
_cell.length_c   1.000
_cell.angle_alpha   90.00
_cell.angle_beta   90.00
_cell.angle_gamma   90.00
#
_symmetry.space_group_name_H-M   'P 1'
#
loop_
_entity.id
_entity.type
_entity.pdbx_description
1 polymer ?
#
loop_
_entity_poly.entity_id
_entity_poly.type
_entity_poly.pdbx_seq_one_letter_code
_entity_poly.pdbx_strand_id
1 'polypeptide(L)'
;VIVEQRDYHVLTGKLSELVRLYADEGIAIQQDVLGGFLGAFTTDVGALSTYTSLWGYAGHGEREERRAALQARADWQAFLGRIQPLIHTQQNRILVPTSFSPIG
;
A
#
# COMPACT_ATOMS: atom_id res chain seq x y z
N VAL A 1 10.80 -0.75 14.81
CA VAL A 1 9.61 -0.86 13.97
C VAL A 1 9.37 0.46 13.25
N ILE A 2 9.05 0.36 11.98
CA ILE A 2 8.57 1.50 11.18
C ILE A 2 7.26 1.10 10.51
N VAL A 3 6.45 2.11 10.18
CA VAL A 3 5.19 1.92 9.45
C VAL A 3 5.23 2.75 8.19
N GLU A 4 5.00 2.12 7.05
CA GLU A 4 4.86 2.83 5.79
C GLU A 4 3.38 3.10 5.53
N GLN A 5 3.05 4.38 5.28
CA GLN A 5 1.74 4.80 4.82
C GLN A 5 1.84 5.14 3.34
N ARG A 6 1.00 4.50 2.54
CA ARG A 6 0.97 4.70 1.10
C ARG A 6 -0.41 5.22 0.71
N ASP A 7 -0.46 6.45 0.20
CA ASP A 7 -1.70 7.07 -0.25
C ASP A 7 -1.71 7.13 -1.78
N TYR A 8 -2.72 6.54 -2.39
CA TYR A 8 -2.94 6.64 -3.82
C TYR A 8 -4.15 7.53 -4.09
N HIS A 9 -3.91 8.65 -4.77
CA HIS A 9 -4.98 9.53 -5.21
C HIS A 9 -5.46 9.03 -6.58
N VAL A 10 -6.68 8.51 -6.61
CA VAL A 10 -7.23 7.79 -7.75
C VAL A 10 -8.04 8.74 -8.61
N LEU A 11 -8.07 8.50 -9.91
CA LEU A 11 -8.90 9.29 -10.82
C LEU A 11 -10.36 9.22 -10.40
N THR A 12 -11.07 10.34 -10.57
CA THR A 12 -12.48 10.44 -10.19
C THR A 12 -13.30 9.32 -10.83
N GLY A 13 -14.09 8.61 -10.01
CA GLY A 13 -14.93 7.51 -10.44
C GLY A 13 -14.23 6.16 -10.57
N LYS A 14 -12.93 6.09 -10.28
CA LYS A 14 -12.13 4.85 -10.45
C LYS A 14 -11.75 4.16 -9.13
N LEU A 15 -12.13 4.72 -7.99
CA LEU A 15 -11.74 4.17 -6.69
C LEU A 15 -12.29 2.76 -6.47
N SER A 16 -13.55 2.52 -6.78
CA SER A 16 -14.16 1.20 -6.60
C SER A 16 -13.47 0.12 -7.44
N GLU A 17 -13.07 0.46 -8.66
CA GLU A 17 -12.33 -0.45 -9.53
C GLU A 17 -10.96 -0.79 -8.94
N LEU A 18 -10.24 0.22 -8.45
CA LEU A 18 -8.93 0.02 -7.82
C LEU A 18 -9.04 -0.86 -6.58
N VAL A 19 -10.01 -0.59 -5.71
CA VAL A 19 -10.22 -1.37 -4.48
C VAL A 19 -10.54 -2.81 -4.83
N ARG A 20 -11.38 -3.05 -5.83
CA ARG A 20 -11.72 -4.41 -6.26
C ARG A 20 -10.51 -5.16 -6.80
N LEU A 21 -9.66 -4.51 -7.58
CA LEU A 21 -8.42 -5.12 -8.10
C LEU A 21 -7.49 -5.52 -6.95
N TYR A 22 -7.32 -4.65 -5.94
CA TYR A 22 -6.54 -5.00 -4.76
C TYR A 22 -7.16 -6.16 -3.99
N ALA A 23 -8.47 -6.16 -3.81
CA ALA A 23 -9.16 -7.24 -3.10
C ALA A 23 -9.00 -8.59 -3.81
N ASP A 24 -9.07 -8.58 -5.13
CA ASP A 24 -9.03 -9.82 -5.93
C ASP A 24 -7.61 -10.35 -6.10
N GLU A 25 -6.60 -9.49 -6.19
CA GLU A 25 -5.24 -9.92 -6.54
C GLU A 25 -4.13 -9.22 -5.73
N GLY A 26 -4.15 -7.89 -5.69
CA GLY A 26 -3.01 -7.10 -5.24
C GLY A 26 -2.62 -7.36 -3.79
N ILE A 27 -3.59 -7.42 -2.89
CA ILE A 27 -3.34 -7.61 -1.45
C ILE A 27 -2.72 -8.98 -1.19
N ALA A 28 -3.18 -10.04 -1.85
CA ALA A 28 -2.61 -11.37 -1.65
C ALA A 28 -1.13 -11.41 -2.05
N ILE A 29 -0.79 -10.78 -3.18
CA ILE A 29 0.61 -10.71 -3.64
C ILE A 29 1.45 -9.91 -2.63
N GLN A 30 0.96 -8.76 -2.19
CA GLN A 30 1.67 -7.90 -1.24
C GLN A 30 1.86 -8.60 0.11
N GLN A 31 0.83 -9.25 0.64
CA GLN A 31 0.93 -9.95 1.92
C GLN A 31 1.93 -11.10 1.86
N ASP A 32 2.01 -11.79 0.73
CA ASP A 32 2.95 -12.89 0.54
C ASP A 32 4.41 -12.43 0.63
N VAL A 33 4.71 -11.25 0.13
CA VAL A 33 6.09 -10.73 0.04
C VAL A 33 6.40 -9.73 1.14
N LEU A 34 5.52 -8.76 1.38
CA LEU A 34 5.79 -7.69 2.35
C LEU A 34 5.54 -8.14 3.78
N GLY A 35 4.58 -9.03 4.01
CA GLY A 35 4.15 -9.37 5.38
C GLY A 35 3.49 -8.15 6.03
N GLY A 36 3.62 -7.98 7.30
CA GLY A 36 3.32 -6.75 8.05
C GLY A 36 2.13 -5.87 7.64
N PHE A 37 1.09 -6.44 7.03
CA PHE A 37 -0.08 -5.65 6.61
C PHE A 37 -0.86 -5.17 7.83
N LEU A 38 -1.01 -3.85 7.97
CA LEU A 38 -1.71 -3.25 9.11
C LEU A 38 -3.14 -2.82 8.77
N GLY A 39 -3.41 -2.50 7.51
CA GLY A 39 -4.74 -2.14 7.09
C GLY A 39 -4.76 -1.39 5.77
N ALA A 40 -5.94 -1.33 5.17
CA ALA A 40 -6.20 -0.54 3.97
C ALA A 40 -7.52 0.19 4.15
N PHE A 41 -7.57 1.43 3.65
CA PHE A 41 -8.66 2.35 3.93
C PHE A 41 -9.00 3.15 2.69
N THR A 42 -10.25 3.58 2.61
CA THR A 42 -10.65 4.64 1.68
C THR A 42 -11.08 5.85 2.51
N THR A 43 -10.93 7.04 1.94
CA THR A 43 -11.34 8.26 2.64
C THR A 43 -12.85 8.44 2.53
N ASP A 44 -13.53 8.51 3.68
CA ASP A 44 -14.96 8.80 3.74
C ASP A 44 -15.21 10.31 3.74
N VAL A 45 -14.48 11.02 4.60
CA VAL A 45 -14.54 12.49 4.69
C VAL A 45 -13.12 13.03 4.59
N GLY A 46 -12.90 13.99 3.71
CA GLY A 46 -11.57 14.57 3.45
C GLY A 46 -11.19 14.48 2.00
N ALA A 47 -9.95 14.09 1.72
CA ALA A 47 -9.46 13.90 0.35
C ALA A 47 -10.12 12.65 -0.26
N LEU A 48 -11.20 12.84 -0.99
CA LEU A 48 -11.95 11.76 -1.64
C LEU A 48 -11.11 11.11 -2.74
N SER A 49 -11.56 9.93 -3.19
CA SER A 49 -10.86 9.12 -4.19
C SER A 49 -9.44 8.75 -3.78
N THR A 50 -9.23 8.55 -2.48
CA THR A 50 -7.94 8.15 -1.91
C THR A 50 -8.02 6.75 -1.33
N TYR A 51 -7.04 5.91 -1.72
CA TYR A 51 -6.83 4.58 -1.15
C TYR A 51 -5.55 4.62 -0.34
N THR A 52 -5.62 4.24 0.94
CA THR A 52 -4.49 4.28 1.86
C THR A 52 -4.20 2.88 2.37
N SER A 53 -2.94 2.45 2.31
CA SER A 53 -2.51 1.19 2.93
C SER A 53 -1.38 1.43 3.93
N LEU A 54 -1.36 0.63 4.98
CA LEU A 54 -0.36 0.71 6.05
C LEU A 54 0.38 -0.63 6.14
N TRP A 55 1.72 -0.56 6.15
CA TRP A 55 2.59 -1.73 6.19
C TRP A 55 3.65 -1.55 7.26
N GLY A 56 3.80 -2.56 8.14
CA GLY A 56 4.82 -2.55 9.19
C GLY A 56 6.05 -3.34 8.80
N TYR A 57 7.22 -2.82 9.20
CA TYR A 57 8.52 -3.48 9.00
C TYR A 57 9.34 -3.38 10.27
N ALA A 58 10.27 -4.31 10.47
CA ALA A 58 11.19 -4.24 11.60
C ALA A 58 12.09 -3.00 11.51
N GLY A 59 12.45 -2.59 10.30
CA GLY A 59 13.27 -1.42 10.03
C GLY A 59 13.41 -1.16 8.53
N HIS A 60 14.20 -0.17 8.18
CA HIS A 60 14.41 0.23 6.78
C HIS A 60 15.05 -0.88 5.93
N GLY A 61 15.95 -1.66 6.51
CA GLY A 61 16.60 -2.76 5.77
C GLY A 61 15.60 -3.84 5.35
N GLU A 62 14.73 -4.25 6.26
CA GLU A 62 13.67 -5.21 5.94
C GLU A 62 12.74 -4.67 4.86
N ARG A 63 12.35 -3.39 4.98
CA ARG A 63 11.52 -2.74 3.98
C ARG A 63 12.15 -2.79 2.60
N GLU A 64 13.44 -2.42 2.49
CA GLU A 64 14.14 -2.44 1.21
C GLU A 64 14.18 -3.84 0.59
N GLU A 65 14.51 -4.86 1.39
CA GLU A 65 14.57 -6.24 0.93
C GLU A 65 13.21 -6.71 0.41
N ARG A 66 12.16 -6.48 1.19
CA ARG A 66 10.81 -6.93 0.84
C ARG A 66 10.25 -6.18 -0.36
N ARG A 67 10.48 -4.87 -0.44
CA ARG A 67 10.05 -4.07 -1.60
C ARG A 67 10.78 -4.51 -2.87
N ALA A 68 12.07 -4.81 -2.78
CA ALA A 68 12.83 -5.32 -3.93
C ALA A 68 12.30 -6.70 -4.38
N ALA A 69 11.99 -7.59 -3.44
CA ALA A 69 11.41 -8.89 -3.75
C ALA A 69 10.04 -8.77 -4.44
N LEU A 70 9.22 -7.80 -3.99
CA LEU A 70 7.92 -7.54 -4.61
C LEU A 70 8.09 -7.05 -6.06
N GLN A 71 9.00 -6.11 -6.29
CA GLN A 71 9.27 -5.58 -7.63
C GLN A 71 9.78 -6.65 -8.60
N ALA A 72 10.45 -7.68 -8.09
CA ALA A 72 10.96 -8.77 -8.91
C ALA A 72 9.88 -9.78 -9.32
N ARG A 73 8.69 -9.74 -8.74
CA ARG A 73 7.62 -10.69 -9.06
C ARG A 73 6.87 -10.29 -10.33
N ALA A 74 6.77 -11.26 -11.25
CA ALA A 74 6.07 -11.03 -12.53
C ALA A 74 4.58 -10.74 -12.33
N ASP A 75 3.91 -11.40 -11.37
CA ASP A 75 2.50 -11.17 -11.08
C ASP A 75 2.26 -9.76 -10.53
N TRP A 76 3.17 -9.25 -9.70
CA TRP A 76 3.09 -7.88 -9.21
C TRP A 76 3.26 -6.86 -10.34
N GLN A 77 4.21 -7.08 -11.23
CA GLN A 77 4.41 -6.19 -12.39
C GLN A 77 3.17 -6.17 -13.29
N ALA A 78 2.55 -7.31 -13.52
CA ALA A 78 1.29 -7.39 -14.29
C ALA A 78 0.16 -6.64 -13.59
N PHE A 79 0.05 -6.77 -12.26
CA PHE A 79 -0.94 -6.08 -11.46
C PHE A 79 -0.74 -4.56 -11.54
N LEU A 80 0.51 -4.08 -11.39
CA LEU A 80 0.83 -2.65 -11.51
C LEU A 80 0.38 -2.07 -12.84
N GLY A 81 0.55 -2.83 -13.93
CA GLY A 81 0.09 -2.39 -15.25
C GLY A 81 -1.41 -2.13 -15.32
N ARG A 82 -2.20 -2.83 -14.49
CA ARG A 82 -3.65 -2.64 -14.44
C ARG A 82 -4.08 -1.49 -13.56
N ILE A 83 -3.35 -1.19 -12.48
CA ILE A 83 -3.76 -0.13 -11.53
C ILE A 83 -3.15 1.23 -11.86
N GLN A 84 -1.98 1.29 -12.47
CA GLN A 84 -1.31 2.55 -12.77
C GLN A 84 -2.18 3.53 -13.56
N PRO A 85 -2.94 3.10 -14.59
CA PRO A 85 -3.82 4.03 -15.30
C PRO A 85 -4.93 4.64 -14.44
N LEU A 86 -5.23 4.06 -13.28
CA LEU A 86 -6.28 4.54 -12.38
C LEU A 86 -5.76 5.56 -11.36
N ILE A 87 -4.43 5.64 -11.20
CA ILE A 87 -3.81 6.47 -10.16
C ILE A 87 -3.38 7.80 -10.76
N HIS A 88 -3.81 8.89 -10.12
CA HIS A 88 -3.41 10.24 -10.49
C HIS A 88 -2.06 10.61 -9.85
N THR A 89 -1.97 10.52 -8.52
CA THR A 89 -0.75 10.80 -7.76
C THR A 89 -0.60 9.79 -6.62
N GLN A 90 0.62 9.69 -6.10
CA GLN A 90 0.94 8.81 -4.99
C GLN A 90 1.83 9.56 -4.01
N GLN A 91 1.57 9.36 -2.71
CA GLN A 91 2.42 9.85 -1.64
C GLN A 91 2.73 8.70 -0.70
N ASN A 92 3.99 8.64 -0.25
CA ASN A 92 4.42 7.67 0.76
C ASN A 92 5.04 8.43 1.92
N ARG A 93 4.85 7.90 3.13
CA ARG A 93 5.59 8.38 4.30
C ARG A 93 5.98 7.22 5.17
N ILE A 94 7.12 7.36 5.85
CA ILE A 94 7.57 6.41 6.85
C ILE A 94 7.31 7.03 8.21
N LEU A 95 6.56 6.29 9.04
CA LEU A 95 6.17 6.72 10.38
C LEU A 95 6.97 5.93 11.42
N VAL A 96 7.41 6.61 12.45
CA VAL A 96 8.10 5.97 13.58
C VAL A 96 7.15 6.00 14.77
N PRO A 97 6.77 4.84 15.33
CA PRO A 97 5.86 4.82 16.48
C PRO A 97 6.48 5.53 17.69
N THR A 98 5.63 6.26 18.43
CA THR A 98 6.04 6.82 19.72
C THR A 98 6.13 5.72 20.75
N SER A 99 6.80 6.00 21.88
CA SER A 99 6.96 5.02 22.97
C SER A 99 5.63 4.52 23.53
N PHE A 100 4.59 5.32 23.43
CA PHE A 100 3.25 4.98 23.93
C PHE A 100 2.30 4.45 22.85
N SER A 101 2.78 4.28 21.61
CA SER A 101 1.95 3.73 20.55
C SER A 101 1.71 2.23 20.78
N PRO A 102 0.47 1.73 20.55
CA PRO A 102 0.21 0.29 20.63
C PRO A 102 0.90 -0.49 19.50
N ILE A 103 1.32 0.19 18.45
CA ILE A 103 2.12 -0.39 17.36
C ILE A 103 3.58 -0.12 17.66
N GLY A 104 4.38 -1.16 17.69
CA GLY A 104 5.81 -0.94 17.86
C GLY A 104 6.48 -1.84 18.88
#